data_0504668116484ab8d6a33a73567af430
#
_entry.id   0504668116484ab8d6a33a73567af430
#
_cell.length_a   1.000
_cell.length_b   1.000
_cell.length_c   1.000
_cell.angle_alpha   90.00
_cell.angle_beta   90.00
_cell.angle_gamma   90.00
#
_symmetry.space_group_name_H-M   'P 1'
#
loop_
_entity.id
_entity.type
_entity.pdbx_description
1 polymer ?
#
loop_
_entity_poly.entity_id
_entity_poly.type
_entity_poly.pdbx_seq_one_letter_code
_entity_poly.pdbx_strand_id
1 'polypeptide(L)'
;MYLQDFESAGTLTFDAAEKISWKTSEFDTKIMLVVDRRRVNANCLALCWDELDIHRGTPVAITVGEGPTHNDAEERRALVAMVDYFQSMTVPDSPRSRRRRRFSFGGR
;
A
#
# COMPACT_ATOMS: atom_id res chain seq x y z
N MET A 1 16.07 4.79 -9.70
CA MET A 1 14.66 4.43 -9.62
C MET A 1 14.49 2.94 -9.46
N TYR A 2 13.59 2.53 -8.59
CA TYR A 2 13.32 1.12 -8.35
C TYR A 2 11.84 0.85 -8.48
N LEU A 3 11.49 -0.38 -8.84
CA LEU A 3 10.11 -0.79 -9.04
C LEU A 3 9.92 -2.20 -8.47
N GLN A 4 8.79 -2.44 -7.83
CA GLN A 4 8.42 -3.75 -7.34
C GLN A 4 6.99 -4.06 -7.74
N ASP A 5 6.81 -5.16 -8.47
CA ASP A 5 5.49 -5.69 -8.82
C ASP A 5 5.04 -6.68 -7.77
N PHE A 6 3.75 -6.66 -7.45
CA PHE A 6 3.18 -7.64 -6.53
C PHE A 6 1.67 -7.71 -6.75
N GLU A 7 1.04 -8.69 -6.14
CA GLU A 7 -0.42 -8.80 -6.14
C GLU A 7 -0.94 -8.34 -4.78
N SER A 8 -1.98 -7.52 -4.79
CA SER A 8 -2.53 -7.01 -3.54
C SER A 8 -3.01 -8.15 -2.66
N ALA A 9 -2.70 -8.08 -1.37
CA ALA A 9 -3.13 -9.09 -0.41
C ALA A 9 -4.62 -9.05 -0.13
N GLY A 10 -5.26 -7.92 -0.39
CA GLY A 10 -6.69 -7.77 -0.13
C GLY A 10 -7.24 -6.51 -0.75
N THR A 11 -8.45 -6.16 -0.36
CA THR A 11 -9.14 -4.98 -0.88
C THR A 11 -8.60 -3.71 -0.26
N LEU A 12 -8.34 -2.72 -1.10
CA LEU A 12 -7.94 -1.41 -0.62
C LEU A 12 -9.20 -0.66 -0.18
N THR A 13 -9.21 -0.22 1.07
CA THR A 13 -10.32 0.57 1.61
C THR A 13 -9.86 2.01 1.76
N PHE A 14 -10.81 2.92 2.01
CA PHE A 14 -10.47 4.31 2.26
C PHE A 14 -9.51 4.44 3.45
N ASP A 15 -9.79 3.73 4.53
CA ASP A 15 -8.94 3.77 5.72
C ASP A 15 -7.51 3.32 5.41
N ALA A 16 -7.40 2.22 4.68
CA ALA A 16 -6.08 1.72 4.28
C ALA A 16 -5.37 2.72 3.36
N ALA A 17 -6.10 3.29 2.40
CA ALA A 17 -5.53 4.27 1.47
C ALA A 17 -5.02 5.50 2.22
N GLU A 18 -5.77 5.97 3.20
CA GLU A 18 -5.38 7.11 4.01
C GLU A 18 -4.09 6.82 4.78
N LYS A 19 -4.01 5.65 5.40
CA LYS A 19 -2.81 5.26 6.15
C LYS A 19 -1.61 5.12 5.24
N ILE A 20 -1.81 4.55 4.05
CA ILE A 20 -0.71 4.42 3.08
C ILE A 20 -0.23 5.80 2.64
N SER A 21 -1.16 6.72 2.40
CA SER A 21 -0.80 8.10 2.03
C SER A 21 0.05 8.76 3.10
N TRP A 22 -0.33 8.58 4.36
CA TRP A 22 0.44 9.16 5.47
C TRP A 22 1.82 8.53 5.58
N LYS A 23 1.93 7.23 5.29
CA LYS A 23 3.21 6.52 5.38
C LYS A 23 4.25 7.13 4.44
N THR A 24 3.83 7.62 3.28
CA THR A 24 4.77 8.19 2.31
C THR A 24 5.52 9.38 2.87
N SER A 25 4.97 10.08 3.86
CA SER A 25 5.62 11.25 4.43
C SER A 25 6.90 10.92 5.20
N GLU A 26 7.13 9.64 5.49
CA GLU A 26 8.36 9.21 6.16
C GLU A 26 9.57 9.17 5.23
N PHE A 27 9.35 9.34 3.93
CA PHE A 27 10.42 9.20 2.94
C PHE A 27 10.51 10.46 2.09
N ASP A 28 11.74 10.79 1.72
CA ASP A 28 12.00 11.96 0.87
C ASP A 28 11.87 11.64 -0.61
N THR A 29 11.77 10.37 -0.98
CA THR A 29 11.69 9.98 -2.38
C THR A 29 10.23 10.00 -2.85
N LYS A 30 10.05 10.28 -4.13
CA LYS A 30 8.71 10.25 -4.73
C LYS A 30 8.27 8.80 -4.88
N ILE A 31 7.09 8.50 -4.41
CA ILE A 31 6.53 7.15 -4.43
C ILE A 31 5.27 7.15 -5.28
N MET A 32 5.24 6.31 -6.30
CA MET A 32 4.10 6.19 -7.20
C MET A 32 3.53 4.78 -7.14
N LEU A 33 2.22 4.71 -7.30
CA LEU A 33 1.51 3.44 -7.37
C LEU A 33 1.00 3.26 -8.79
N VAL A 34 1.22 2.09 -9.37
CA VAL A 34 0.76 1.80 -10.74
C VAL A 34 -0.21 0.63 -10.67
N VAL A 35 -1.44 0.87 -11.14
CA VAL A 35 -2.48 -0.16 -11.17
C VAL A 35 -3.18 -0.07 -12.51
N ASP A 36 -3.12 -1.14 -13.29
CA ASP A 36 -3.85 -1.23 -14.56
C ASP A 36 -3.62 0.00 -15.44
N ARG A 37 -2.34 0.34 -15.66
CA ARG A 37 -1.92 1.48 -16.49
C ARG A 37 -2.16 2.84 -15.87
N ARG A 38 -2.75 2.90 -14.69
CA ARG A 38 -2.94 4.16 -13.99
C ARG A 38 -1.78 4.38 -13.04
N ARG A 39 -1.23 5.58 -13.08
CA ARG A 39 -0.15 5.96 -12.18
C ARG A 39 -0.67 7.04 -11.25
N VAL A 40 -0.57 6.80 -9.96
CA VAL A 40 -1.00 7.78 -8.96
C VAL A 40 0.12 8.01 -7.97
N ASN A 41 0.22 9.24 -7.49
CA ASN A 41 1.15 9.55 -6.43
C ASN A 41 0.62 8.90 -5.15
N ALA A 42 1.47 8.12 -4.47
CA ALA A 42 1.01 7.36 -3.30
C ALA A 42 0.48 8.27 -2.19
N ASN A 43 0.97 9.50 -2.10
CA ASN A 43 0.46 10.42 -1.08
C ASN A 43 -0.94 10.96 -1.39
N CYS A 44 -1.45 10.70 -2.60
CA CYS A 44 -2.79 11.09 -3.00
C CYS A 44 -3.74 9.90 -3.10
N LEU A 45 -3.32 8.74 -2.61
CA LEU A 45 -4.09 7.51 -2.78
C LEU A 45 -5.47 7.61 -2.16
N ALA A 46 -5.61 8.33 -1.05
CA ALA A 46 -6.90 8.49 -0.39
C ALA A 46 -7.93 9.24 -1.25
N LEU A 47 -7.47 9.97 -2.27
CA LEU A 47 -8.36 10.75 -3.13
C LEU A 47 -8.91 9.94 -4.31
N CYS A 48 -8.28 8.81 -4.63
CA CYS A 48 -8.66 8.04 -5.80
C CYS A 48 -8.72 6.53 -5.56
N TRP A 49 -8.72 6.12 -4.31
CA TRP A 49 -8.61 4.70 -3.95
C TRP A 49 -9.71 3.85 -4.59
N ASP A 50 -10.92 4.38 -4.68
CA ASP A 50 -12.06 3.63 -5.22
C ASP A 50 -11.99 3.47 -6.73
N GLU A 51 -11.37 4.43 -7.41
CA GLU A 51 -11.24 4.36 -8.87
C GLU A 51 -10.26 3.26 -9.30
N LEU A 52 -9.34 2.90 -8.44
CA LEU A 52 -8.35 1.89 -8.75
C LEU A 52 -8.89 0.47 -8.61
N ASP A 53 -9.97 0.30 -7.87
CA ASP A 53 -10.65 -0.99 -7.69
C ASP A 53 -9.66 -2.10 -7.30
N ILE A 54 -8.83 -1.81 -6.31
CA ILE A 54 -7.83 -2.78 -5.85
C ILE A 54 -8.48 -3.77 -4.91
N HIS A 55 -8.33 -5.04 -5.23
CA HIS A 55 -8.84 -6.12 -4.39
C HIS A 55 -7.79 -7.23 -4.36
N ARG A 56 -8.08 -8.30 -3.68
CA ARG A 56 -7.15 -9.42 -3.54
C ARG A 56 -6.76 -9.94 -4.92
N GLY A 57 -5.47 -10.01 -5.16
CA GLY A 57 -4.94 -10.51 -6.42
C GLY A 57 -4.73 -9.46 -7.49
N THR A 58 -5.18 -8.20 -7.27
CA THR A 58 -4.96 -7.15 -8.24
C THR A 58 -3.47 -6.88 -8.39
N PRO A 59 -2.94 -6.90 -9.63
CA PRO A 59 -1.54 -6.56 -9.84
C PRO A 59 -1.27 -5.10 -9.53
N VAL A 60 -0.27 -4.85 -8.71
CA VAL A 60 0.10 -3.50 -8.29
C VAL A 60 1.61 -3.38 -8.42
N ALA A 61 2.08 -2.21 -8.81
CA ALA A 61 3.49 -1.90 -8.80
C ALA A 61 3.72 -0.62 -8.01
N ILE A 62 4.79 -0.61 -7.23
CA ILE A 62 5.22 0.60 -6.53
C ILE A 62 6.57 1.01 -7.12
N THR A 63 6.69 2.28 -7.52
CA THR A 63 7.94 2.82 -8.02
C THR A 63 8.43 3.91 -7.06
N VAL A 64 9.73 4.04 -6.95
CA VAL A 64 10.36 5.06 -6.13
C VAL A 64 11.47 5.72 -6.93
N GLY A 65 11.80 6.97 -6.57
CA GLY A 65 12.97 7.63 -7.13
C GLY A 65 12.74 8.40 -8.39
N GLU A 66 11.52 8.82 -8.69
CA GLU A 66 11.24 9.59 -9.91
C GLU A 66 11.52 11.08 -9.76
N GLY A 67 12.00 11.51 -8.62
CA GLY A 67 12.27 12.92 -8.41
C GLY A 67 13.63 13.34 -8.92
N PRO A 68 13.95 14.64 -8.80
CA PRO A 68 15.26 15.15 -9.25
C PRO A 68 16.40 14.74 -8.34
N THR A 69 16.11 14.32 -7.13
CA THR A 69 17.12 13.92 -6.15
C THR A 69 17.11 12.41 -6.03
N HIS A 70 18.30 11.81 -6.09
CA HIS A 70 18.41 10.35 -6.00
C HIS A 70 19.25 9.96 -4.79
N ASN A 71 18.75 9.00 -4.04
CA ASN A 71 19.47 8.38 -2.94
C ASN A 71 19.09 6.90 -2.94
N ASP A 72 19.99 6.06 -3.45
CA ASP A 72 19.71 4.63 -3.63
C ASP A 72 19.30 3.94 -2.34
N ALA A 73 19.97 4.24 -1.24
CA ALA A 73 19.66 3.60 0.02
C ALA A 73 18.25 3.96 0.50
N GLU A 74 17.91 5.24 0.37
CA GLU A 74 16.59 5.72 0.76
C GLU A 74 15.51 5.13 -0.15
N GLU A 75 15.78 5.08 -1.45
CA GLU A 75 14.81 4.55 -2.41
C GLU A 75 14.53 3.08 -2.15
N ARG A 76 15.57 2.28 -1.91
CA ARG A 76 15.37 0.85 -1.63
C ARG A 76 14.63 0.64 -0.32
N ARG A 77 14.98 1.41 0.70
CA ARG A 77 14.31 1.32 1.99
C ARG A 77 12.83 1.70 1.86
N ALA A 78 12.56 2.77 1.12
CA ALA A 78 11.20 3.22 0.90
C ALA A 78 10.38 2.18 0.14
N LEU A 79 10.99 1.56 -0.89
CA LEU A 79 10.29 0.57 -1.69
C LEU A 79 9.87 -0.63 -0.85
N VAL A 80 10.82 -1.19 -0.08
CA VAL A 80 10.52 -2.35 0.76
C VAL A 80 9.47 -2.00 1.81
N ALA A 81 9.64 -0.85 2.47
CA ALA A 81 8.70 -0.43 3.50
C ALA A 81 7.30 -0.21 2.94
N MET A 82 7.19 0.40 1.77
CA MET A 82 5.88 0.70 1.18
C MET A 82 5.19 -0.57 0.69
N VAL A 83 5.92 -1.51 0.10
CA VAL A 83 5.32 -2.77 -0.32
C VAL A 83 4.80 -3.53 0.90
N ASP A 84 5.62 -3.64 1.94
CA ASP A 84 5.21 -4.33 3.16
C ASP A 84 4.00 -3.64 3.81
N TYR A 85 4.03 -2.32 3.87
CA TYR A 85 2.95 -1.58 4.48
C TYR A 85 1.65 -1.71 3.70
N PHE A 86 1.73 -1.60 2.36
CA PHE A 86 0.57 -1.78 1.50
C PHE A 86 -0.05 -3.15 1.72
N GLN A 87 0.78 -4.20 1.73
CA GLN A 87 0.28 -5.55 1.92
C GLN A 87 -0.34 -5.73 3.31
N SER A 88 0.25 -5.12 4.33
CA SER A 88 -0.30 -5.25 5.67
C SER A 88 -1.62 -4.49 5.84
N MET A 89 -1.79 -3.37 5.13
CA MET A 89 -3.01 -2.57 5.23
C MET A 89 -4.15 -3.15 4.39
N THR A 90 -3.85 -3.93 3.36
CA THR A 90 -4.87 -4.52 2.50
C THR A 90 -5.22 -5.96 2.87
N VAL A 91 -4.43 -6.58 3.73
CA VAL A 91 -4.74 -7.94 4.17
C VAL A 91 -6.13 -7.96 4.84
N PRO A 92 -7.03 -8.86 4.41
CA PRO A 92 -8.35 -8.93 5.05
C PRO A 92 -8.21 -9.36 6.49
N ASP A 93 -9.17 -8.97 7.31
CA ASP A 93 -9.18 -9.40 8.69
C ASP A 93 -9.10 -10.90 8.75
N SER A 94 -8.09 -11.38 9.44
CA SER A 94 -7.87 -12.81 9.58
C SER A 94 -8.77 -13.37 10.67
N PRO A 95 -9.29 -14.57 10.52
CA PRO A 95 -10.01 -15.22 11.63
C PRO A 95 -9.18 -15.29 12.89
N ARG A 96 -7.88 -15.28 12.77
CA ARG A 96 -7.02 -15.31 13.95
C ARG A 96 -6.87 -13.94 14.59
N SER A 97 -7.12 -12.90 13.86
CA SER A 97 -7.02 -11.56 14.41
C SER A 97 -8.33 -11.08 14.95
N ARG A 98 -9.30 -11.78 14.66
CA ARG A 98 -10.58 -11.45 15.06
C ARG A 98 -11.20 -12.49 15.75
N ARG A 99 -10.66 -12.93 15.72
CA ARG A 99 -11.02 -13.50 16.12
C ARG A 99 -10.90 -13.38 16.98
N ARG A 100 -10.78 -12.95 17.09
CA ARG A 100 -10.89 -12.56 17.52
C ARG A 100 -11.60 -12.06 17.77
N ARG A 101 -11.88 -12.32 17.87
CA ARG A 101 -12.76 -11.99 17.96
C ARG A 101 -13.47 -12.28 18.10
N ARG A 102 -13.36 -12.84 18.45
CA ARG A 102 -14.19 -13.24 18.47
C ARG A 102 -14.41 -13.33 18.99
N PHE A 103 -14.08 -13.54 19.10
CA PHE A 103 -14.69 -13.59 19.28
C PHE A 103 -15.05 -13.31 19.82
N SER A 104 -14.75 -13.67 20.31
CA SER A 104 -15.36 -13.45 20.53
C SER A 104 -15.89 -13.27 20.87
N PHE A 105 -15.76 -13.68 21.27
CA PHE A 105 -16.55 -13.59 21.24
C PHE A 105 -16.99 -13.65 21.45
N GLY A 106 -16.69 -14.12 21.87
CA GLY A 106 -17.28 -14.17 21.82
C GLY A 106 -17.38 -14.41 21.90
N GLY A 107 -17.24 -14.89 22.25
CA GLY A 107 -17.50 -15.01 22.08
C GLY A 107 -17.39 -15.31 22.05
N ARG A 108 -17.58 -15.74 22.36
CA ARG A 108 -17.76 -16.04 22.17
C ARG A 108 -18.09 -16.07 22.11
#